data_7601df794f160b1a2bd0435763045307
#
_entry.id   7601df794f160b1a2bd0435763045307
#
_cell.length_a   1.000
_cell.length_b   1.000
_cell.length_c   1.000
_cell.angle_alpha   90.00
_cell.angle_beta   90.00
_cell.angle_gamma   90.00
#
_symmetry.space_group_name_H-M   'P 1'
#
loop_
_entity.id
_entity.type
_entity.pdbx_description
1 polymer ?
#
loop_
_entity_poly.entity_id
_entity_poly.type
_entity_poly.pdbx_seq_one_letter_code
_entity_poly.pdbx_strand_id
1 'polypeptide(L)'
;MVRVIAHRGASAAAPENTVEAFRLAHELGADWVELDARRTADGKVIVHHDAELADGRTIVELERVELPDHVCDLTDALDACEGMSINIEIKNWPADPDFDETESVARAVVGLVQERSLHDRVLISCFHYPTIQLVRELDPAIRTAFLHILIDRSWEELAADVAADGHTALHPWDGLVDEALMAAASAHGLEVNVWTVDDPDRMAQLVALGVHGLCTNVPDVARHVLDAS
;
A
#
# COMPACT_ATOMS: atom_id res chain seq x y z
N MET A 1 -14.59 -11.88 -3.82
CA MET A 1 -14.01 -12.45 -2.58
C MET A 1 -13.15 -11.36 -1.97
N VAL A 2 -13.26 -11.09 -0.66
CA VAL A 2 -12.45 -10.09 0.04
C VAL A 2 -11.01 -10.59 0.14
N ARG A 3 -10.03 -9.72 -0.06
CA ARG A 3 -8.59 -10.04 -0.04
C ARG A 3 -8.01 -9.77 1.35
N VAL A 4 -7.10 -10.63 1.79
CA VAL A 4 -6.23 -10.37 2.94
C VAL A 4 -4.97 -9.68 2.43
N ILE A 5 -4.73 -8.45 2.89
CA ILE A 5 -3.56 -7.63 2.54
C ILE A 5 -2.70 -7.51 3.80
N ALA A 6 -1.52 -8.12 3.81
CA ALA A 6 -0.61 -8.08 4.95
C ALA A 6 0.11 -6.73 5.00
N HIS A 7 -0.23 -5.88 5.99
CA HIS A 7 0.29 -4.52 6.20
C HIS A 7 1.76 -4.57 6.62
N ARG A 8 2.66 -4.16 5.74
CA ARG A 8 4.13 -4.25 5.90
C ARG A 8 4.60 -5.70 6.12
N GLY A 9 3.89 -6.66 5.49
CA GLY A 9 4.03 -8.08 5.77
C GLY A 9 3.21 -8.55 6.98
N ALA A 10 3.56 -9.71 7.56
CA ALA A 10 2.95 -10.21 8.80
C ALA A 10 3.51 -9.47 10.02
N SER A 11 3.28 -8.16 10.10
CA SER A 11 3.99 -7.23 11.00
C SER A 11 3.69 -7.42 12.49
N ALA A 12 2.62 -8.11 12.85
CA ALA A 12 2.38 -8.54 14.24
C ALA A 12 3.26 -9.73 14.66
N ALA A 13 3.81 -10.49 13.73
CA ALA A 13 4.56 -11.73 13.98
C ALA A 13 6.06 -11.65 13.61
N ALA A 14 6.45 -10.70 12.76
CA ALA A 14 7.83 -10.44 12.34
C ALA A 14 8.07 -8.92 12.22
N PRO A 15 9.32 -8.44 12.24
CA PRO A 15 9.61 -7.02 12.02
C PRO A 15 9.02 -6.52 10.70
N GLU A 16 8.28 -5.41 10.74
CA GLU A 16 7.61 -4.84 9.59
C GLU A 16 8.57 -4.47 8.46
N ASN A 17 8.09 -4.51 7.22
CA ASN A 17 8.86 -4.11 6.03
C ASN A 17 10.16 -4.90 5.84
N THR A 18 10.18 -6.17 6.24
CA THR A 18 11.32 -7.08 6.06
C THR A 18 10.97 -8.27 5.17
N VAL A 19 11.99 -8.83 4.52
CA VAL A 19 11.89 -10.07 3.74
C VAL A 19 11.26 -11.21 4.56
N GLU A 20 11.57 -11.27 5.86
CA GLU A 20 10.99 -12.27 6.79
C GLU A 20 9.48 -12.06 6.93
N ALA A 21 9.03 -10.81 7.19
CA ALA A 21 7.61 -10.49 7.36
C ALA A 21 6.81 -10.77 6.07
N PHE A 22 7.40 -10.53 4.89
CA PHE A 22 6.75 -10.79 3.60
C PHE A 22 6.57 -12.30 3.35
N ARG A 23 7.60 -13.10 3.59
CA ARG A 23 7.51 -14.57 3.45
C ARG A 23 6.51 -15.16 4.44
N LEU A 24 6.55 -14.70 5.69
CA LEU A 24 5.60 -15.12 6.71
C LEU A 24 4.15 -14.77 6.35
N ALA A 25 3.91 -13.60 5.73
CA ALA A 25 2.58 -13.21 5.26
C ALA A 25 1.99 -14.25 4.28
N HIS A 26 2.79 -14.78 3.36
CA HIS A 26 2.38 -15.85 2.45
C HIS A 26 2.02 -17.12 3.21
N GLU A 27 2.85 -17.54 4.16
CA GLU A 27 2.62 -18.74 5.00
C GLU A 27 1.33 -18.60 5.83
N LEU A 28 0.99 -17.41 6.27
CA LEU A 28 -0.20 -17.08 7.05
C LEU A 28 -1.45 -16.82 6.16
N GLY A 29 -1.35 -17.04 4.85
CA GLY A 29 -2.48 -17.02 3.93
C GLY A 29 -2.89 -15.63 3.44
N ALA A 30 -1.99 -14.64 3.43
CA ALA A 30 -2.24 -13.37 2.77
C ALA A 30 -2.36 -13.56 1.24
N ASP A 31 -3.30 -12.84 0.62
CA ASP A 31 -3.44 -12.77 -0.84
C ASP A 31 -2.50 -11.71 -1.42
N TRP A 32 -2.28 -10.65 -0.65
CA TRP A 32 -1.48 -9.49 -0.99
C TRP A 32 -0.56 -9.11 0.16
N VAL A 33 0.54 -8.45 -0.18
CA VAL A 33 1.38 -7.71 0.78
C VAL A 33 1.27 -6.23 0.45
N GLU A 34 1.22 -5.41 1.48
CA GLU A 34 1.46 -3.98 1.38
C GLU A 34 2.86 -3.68 1.93
N LEU A 35 3.56 -2.72 1.31
CA LEU A 35 4.90 -2.29 1.69
C LEU A 35 5.14 -0.81 1.34
N ASP A 36 6.08 -0.17 2.07
CA ASP A 36 6.36 1.26 2.01
C ASP A 36 7.65 1.54 1.23
N ALA A 37 7.59 2.24 0.11
CA ALA A 37 8.74 2.57 -0.73
C ALA A 37 9.28 3.98 -0.44
N ARG A 38 10.56 4.08 -0.08
CA ARG A 38 11.33 5.33 0.10
C ARG A 38 12.64 5.27 -0.67
N ARG A 39 13.38 6.38 -0.72
CA ARG A 39 14.69 6.45 -1.40
C ARG A 39 15.82 6.82 -0.45
N THR A 40 17.01 6.37 -0.81
CA THR A 40 18.29 6.76 -0.20
C THR A 40 18.93 7.95 -0.93
N ALA A 41 20.02 8.50 -0.38
CA ALA A 41 20.79 9.58 -0.99
C ALA A 41 21.36 9.21 -2.37
N ASP A 42 21.78 7.95 -2.54
CA ASP A 42 22.28 7.41 -3.82
C ASP A 42 21.17 6.90 -4.75
N GLY A 43 19.90 7.22 -4.43
CA GLY A 43 18.75 6.98 -5.30
C GLY A 43 18.28 5.52 -5.36
N LYS A 44 18.67 4.68 -4.39
CA LYS A 44 18.11 3.34 -4.26
C LYS A 44 16.72 3.40 -3.66
N VAL A 45 15.79 2.59 -4.17
CA VAL A 45 14.48 2.42 -3.55
C VAL A 45 14.57 1.30 -2.54
N ILE A 46 14.26 1.63 -1.29
CA ILE A 46 14.25 0.73 -0.13
C ILE A 46 12.85 0.63 0.45
N VAL A 47 12.65 -0.32 1.36
CA VAL A 47 11.36 -0.54 2.01
C VAL A 47 11.45 -0.14 3.48
N HIS A 48 10.74 0.95 3.85
CA HIS A 48 10.69 1.47 5.21
C HIS A 48 9.53 2.46 5.37
N HIS A 49 8.81 2.41 6.51
CA HIS A 49 7.65 3.28 6.72
C HIS A 49 8.04 4.73 7.02
N ASP A 50 8.86 4.94 8.07
CA ASP A 50 9.22 6.28 8.51
C ASP A 50 10.33 6.87 7.62
N ALA A 51 10.37 8.20 7.51
CA ALA A 51 11.45 8.90 6.81
C ALA A 51 12.79 8.84 7.57
N GLU A 52 12.72 8.49 8.86
CA GLU A 52 13.86 8.39 9.77
C GLU A 52 14.02 6.97 10.31
N LEU A 53 15.26 6.57 10.53
CA LEU A 53 15.60 5.37 11.26
C LEU A 53 15.33 5.54 12.77
N ALA A 54 15.25 4.45 13.51
CA ALA A 54 15.04 4.47 14.96
C ALA A 54 16.12 5.26 15.76
N ASP A 55 17.29 5.48 15.17
CA ASP A 55 18.37 6.29 15.74
C ASP A 55 18.30 7.79 15.37
N GLY A 56 17.26 8.20 14.63
CA GLY A 56 16.97 9.58 14.26
C GLY A 56 17.68 10.05 12.98
N ARG A 57 18.40 9.17 12.27
CA ARG A 57 19.01 9.54 10.97
C ARG A 57 17.94 9.52 9.87
N THR A 58 17.92 10.56 9.04
CA THR A 58 17.00 10.67 7.91
C THR A 58 17.49 9.79 6.74
N ILE A 59 16.63 8.86 6.26
CA ILE A 59 16.98 7.85 5.25
C ILE A 59 17.47 8.49 3.95
N VAL A 60 16.83 9.56 3.49
CA VAL A 60 17.18 10.26 2.23
C VAL A 60 18.56 10.92 2.26
N GLU A 61 19.15 11.10 3.44
CA GLU A 61 20.50 11.64 3.62
C GLU A 61 21.59 10.55 3.66
N LEU A 62 21.19 9.26 3.70
CA LEU A 62 22.09 8.11 3.81
C LEU A 62 22.22 7.38 2.47
N GLU A 63 23.44 6.93 2.16
CA GLU A 63 23.64 5.95 1.08
C GLU A 63 23.11 4.57 1.52
N ARG A 64 22.74 3.72 0.54
CA ARG A 64 22.23 2.38 0.83
C ARG A 64 23.13 1.56 1.76
N VAL A 65 24.45 1.69 1.62
CA VAL A 65 25.45 0.96 2.43
C VAL A 65 25.48 1.39 3.90
N GLU A 66 24.89 2.54 4.24
CA GLU A 66 24.85 3.07 5.61
C GLU A 66 23.59 2.65 6.36
N LEU A 67 22.61 2.04 5.65
CA LEU A 67 21.39 1.55 6.25
C LEU A 67 21.62 0.21 6.98
N PRO A 68 20.85 -0.08 8.04
CA PRO A 68 20.87 -1.37 8.71
C PRO A 68 20.55 -2.54 7.76
N ASP A 69 21.15 -3.71 8.00
CA ASP A 69 21.00 -4.91 7.16
C ASP A 69 19.55 -5.40 7.02
N HIS A 70 18.68 -5.11 8.00
CA HIS A 70 17.27 -5.50 7.95
C HIS A 70 16.41 -4.62 7.03
N VAL A 71 16.87 -3.42 6.67
CA VAL A 71 16.21 -2.58 5.68
C VAL A 71 16.51 -3.17 4.30
N CYS A 72 15.51 -3.70 3.62
CA CYS A 72 15.69 -4.35 2.32
C CYS A 72 15.49 -3.38 1.15
N ASP A 73 16.12 -3.69 0.02
CA ASP A 73 15.83 -3.03 -1.25
C ASP A 73 14.43 -3.45 -1.74
N LEU A 74 13.75 -2.58 -2.48
CA LEU A 74 12.45 -2.91 -3.06
C LEU A 74 12.53 -4.17 -3.95
N THR A 75 13.65 -4.40 -4.63
CA THR A 75 13.88 -5.60 -5.44
C THR A 75 13.83 -6.89 -4.62
N ASP A 76 14.46 -6.89 -3.44
CA ASP A 76 14.46 -8.06 -2.54
C ASP A 76 13.08 -8.31 -1.92
N ALA A 77 12.36 -7.22 -1.61
CA ALA A 77 10.99 -7.29 -1.13
C ALA A 77 10.04 -7.90 -2.18
N LEU A 78 10.15 -7.46 -3.45
CA LEU A 78 9.36 -8.02 -4.56
C LEU A 78 9.64 -9.52 -4.78
N ASP A 79 10.89 -9.95 -4.64
CA ASP A 79 11.28 -11.36 -4.73
C ASP A 79 10.71 -12.17 -3.54
N ALA A 80 10.69 -11.58 -2.34
CA ALA A 80 10.12 -12.21 -1.15
C ALA A 80 8.59 -12.37 -1.21
N CYS A 81 7.91 -11.55 -2.02
CA CYS A 81 6.47 -11.59 -2.25
C CYS A 81 6.06 -12.51 -3.41
N GLU A 82 6.91 -13.44 -3.85
CA GLU A 82 6.55 -14.38 -4.93
C GLU A 82 5.27 -15.16 -4.56
N GLY A 83 4.33 -15.25 -5.52
CA GLY A 83 3.04 -15.90 -5.33
C GLY A 83 1.92 -15.01 -4.78
N MET A 84 2.23 -13.80 -4.29
CA MET A 84 1.26 -12.81 -3.83
C MET A 84 1.18 -11.61 -4.77
N SER A 85 0.08 -10.87 -4.73
CA SER A 85 0.04 -9.51 -5.28
C SER A 85 0.60 -8.50 -4.27
N ILE A 86 0.95 -7.31 -4.75
CA ILE A 86 1.70 -6.33 -3.95
C ILE A 86 1.03 -4.95 -4.08
N ASN A 87 0.74 -4.33 -2.96
CA ASN A 87 0.46 -2.91 -2.88
C ASN A 87 1.73 -2.17 -2.48
N ILE A 88 2.30 -1.37 -3.37
CA ILE A 88 3.46 -0.53 -3.09
C ILE A 88 2.95 0.86 -2.72
N GLU A 89 3.03 1.23 -1.43
CA GLU A 89 2.81 2.60 -1.02
C GLU A 89 4.05 3.44 -1.30
N ILE A 90 3.91 4.47 -2.12
CA ILE A 90 4.95 5.47 -2.31
C ILE A 90 4.85 6.50 -1.18
N LYS A 91 5.89 6.58 -0.36
CA LYS A 91 5.98 7.55 0.74
C LYS A 91 6.48 8.89 0.20
N ASN A 92 5.54 9.74 -0.22
CA ASN A 92 5.83 11.09 -0.71
C ASN A 92 4.83 12.10 -0.11
N TRP A 93 4.79 12.18 1.23
CA TRP A 93 3.91 13.10 1.93
C TRP A 93 4.55 14.49 2.02
N PRO A 94 3.84 15.60 1.67
CA PRO A 94 4.43 16.94 1.66
C PRO A 94 4.99 17.44 2.98
N ALA A 95 4.61 16.85 4.12
CA ALA A 95 5.15 17.20 5.42
C ALA A 95 6.34 16.33 5.86
N ASP A 96 6.67 15.27 5.11
CA ASP A 96 7.82 14.41 5.40
C ASP A 96 9.13 15.09 5.00
N PRO A 97 10.24 14.85 5.73
CA PRO A 97 11.54 15.47 5.44
C PRO A 97 12.15 15.01 4.10
N ASP A 98 11.67 13.90 3.55
CA ASP A 98 12.12 13.35 2.26
C ASP A 98 11.13 13.61 1.11
N PHE A 99 10.16 14.53 1.29
CA PHE A 99 9.23 14.93 0.22
C PHE A 99 10.01 15.33 -1.04
N ASP A 100 9.58 14.81 -2.18
CA ASP A 100 10.26 14.99 -3.45
C ASP A 100 9.28 15.43 -4.55
N GLU A 101 9.31 16.72 -4.87
CA GLU A 101 8.52 17.30 -5.98
C GLU A 101 8.88 16.70 -7.36
N THR A 102 10.06 16.06 -7.48
CA THR A 102 10.51 15.42 -8.73
C THR A 102 9.93 14.02 -8.93
N GLU A 103 9.30 13.47 -7.87
CA GLU A 103 8.65 12.16 -7.88
C GLU A 103 9.60 11.02 -8.29
N SER A 104 10.85 11.07 -7.83
CA SER A 104 11.89 10.10 -8.24
C SER A 104 11.56 8.67 -7.81
N VAL A 105 10.92 8.47 -6.64
CA VAL A 105 10.49 7.15 -6.16
C VAL A 105 9.40 6.60 -7.08
N ALA A 106 8.38 7.39 -7.45
CA ALA A 106 7.33 6.97 -8.36
C ALA A 106 7.88 6.52 -9.72
N ARG A 107 8.81 7.30 -10.29
CA ARG A 107 9.47 6.96 -11.56
C ARG A 107 10.29 5.67 -11.47
N ALA A 108 11.01 5.47 -10.38
CA ALA A 108 11.81 4.26 -10.16
C ALA A 108 10.92 3.02 -9.97
N VAL A 109 9.84 3.13 -9.18
CA VAL A 109 8.87 2.05 -8.96
C VAL A 109 8.18 1.65 -10.27
N VAL A 110 7.70 2.63 -11.07
CA VAL A 110 7.11 2.36 -12.39
C VAL A 110 8.11 1.66 -13.29
N GLY A 111 9.36 2.14 -13.38
CA GLY A 111 10.41 1.50 -14.17
C GLY A 111 10.66 0.04 -13.75
N LEU A 112 10.65 -0.25 -12.46
CA LEU A 112 10.85 -1.60 -11.94
C LEU A 112 9.65 -2.52 -12.26
N VAL A 113 8.42 -2.01 -12.16
CA VAL A 113 7.21 -2.76 -12.54
C VAL A 113 7.24 -3.14 -14.02
N GLN A 114 7.65 -2.19 -14.89
CA GLN A 114 7.80 -2.42 -16.33
C GLN A 114 8.91 -3.43 -16.65
N GLU A 115 10.11 -3.24 -16.09
CA GLU A 115 11.25 -4.11 -16.28
C GLU A 115 10.96 -5.56 -15.91
N ARG A 116 10.26 -5.76 -14.79
CA ARG A 116 9.92 -7.10 -14.27
C ARG A 116 8.56 -7.63 -14.77
N SER A 117 7.82 -6.85 -15.57
CA SER A 117 6.49 -7.22 -16.10
C SER A 117 5.49 -7.58 -15.00
N LEU A 118 5.40 -6.76 -13.95
CA LEU A 118 4.59 -7.02 -12.73
C LEU A 118 3.20 -6.37 -12.77
N HIS A 119 2.73 -5.87 -13.91
CA HIS A 119 1.45 -5.14 -14.04
C HIS A 119 0.25 -5.87 -13.45
N ASP A 120 0.17 -7.19 -13.63
CA ASP A 120 -0.94 -8.00 -13.13
C ASP A 120 -0.91 -8.22 -11.60
N ARG A 121 0.25 -7.99 -10.97
CA ARG A 121 0.47 -8.27 -9.56
C ARG A 121 0.64 -7.03 -8.69
N VAL A 122 0.91 -5.87 -9.28
CA VAL A 122 1.20 -4.64 -8.54
C VAL A 122 0.03 -3.66 -8.61
N LEU A 123 -0.25 -3.03 -7.49
CA LEU A 123 -1.01 -1.81 -7.33
C LEU A 123 -0.11 -0.80 -6.63
N ILE A 124 -0.13 0.46 -7.05
CA ILE A 124 0.62 1.55 -6.41
C ILE A 124 -0.35 2.46 -5.68
N SER A 125 -0.07 2.76 -4.42
CA SER A 125 -0.85 3.68 -3.62
C SER A 125 -0.02 4.84 -3.08
N CYS A 126 -0.66 5.98 -2.81
CA CYS A 126 -0.04 7.13 -2.16
C CYS A 126 -1.11 8.02 -1.54
N PHE A 127 -0.75 8.74 -0.47
CA PHE A 127 -1.55 9.84 0.10
C PHE A 127 -1.45 11.13 -0.72
N HIS A 128 -0.35 11.33 -1.43
CA HIS A 128 -0.15 12.48 -2.30
C HIS A 128 -0.77 12.20 -3.67
N TYR A 129 -1.92 12.82 -3.94
CA TYR A 129 -2.69 12.56 -5.16
C TYR A 129 -1.88 12.79 -6.45
N PRO A 130 -1.05 13.85 -6.57
CA PRO A 130 -0.20 14.04 -7.75
C PRO A 130 0.75 12.88 -8.03
N THR A 131 1.23 12.17 -7.00
CA THR A 131 2.10 10.99 -7.18
C THR A 131 1.38 9.87 -7.94
N ILE A 132 0.15 9.53 -7.56
CA ILE A 132 -0.61 8.48 -8.27
C ILE A 132 -1.07 8.94 -9.67
N GLN A 133 -1.33 10.23 -9.86
CA GLN A 133 -1.58 10.79 -11.20
C GLN A 133 -0.35 10.61 -12.10
N LEU A 134 0.84 10.93 -11.61
CA LEU A 134 2.08 10.70 -12.35
C LEU A 134 2.29 9.22 -12.71
N VAL A 135 2.02 8.30 -11.78
CA VAL A 135 2.10 6.85 -12.08
C VAL A 135 1.20 6.50 -13.26
N ARG A 136 -0.04 7.01 -13.29
CA ARG A 136 -0.99 6.81 -14.40
C ARG A 136 -0.51 7.44 -15.71
N GLU A 137 0.13 8.60 -15.66
CA GLU A 137 0.72 9.25 -16.85
C GLU A 137 1.90 8.45 -17.42
N LEU A 138 2.75 7.89 -16.53
CA LEU A 138 3.93 7.12 -16.93
C LEU A 138 3.55 5.74 -17.49
N ASP A 139 2.57 5.08 -16.88
CA ASP A 139 2.10 3.77 -17.30
C ASP A 139 0.62 3.54 -16.91
N PRO A 140 -0.31 3.75 -17.83
CA PRO A 140 -1.74 3.57 -17.57
C PRO A 140 -2.17 2.10 -17.33
N ALA A 141 -1.29 1.12 -17.55
CA ALA A 141 -1.58 -0.28 -17.23
C ALA A 141 -1.37 -0.62 -15.75
N ILE A 142 -0.62 0.20 -15.00
CA ILE A 142 -0.43 0.01 -13.57
C ILE A 142 -1.69 0.45 -12.82
N ARG A 143 -2.22 -0.42 -11.96
CA ARG A 143 -3.33 -0.08 -11.07
C ARG A 143 -2.87 0.87 -9.98
N THR A 144 -3.72 1.85 -9.66
CA THR A 144 -3.41 2.85 -8.65
C THR A 144 -4.57 3.01 -7.67
N ALA A 145 -4.23 3.36 -6.43
CA ALA A 145 -5.20 3.64 -5.37
C ALA A 145 -4.87 4.94 -4.63
N PHE A 146 -5.89 5.69 -4.28
CA PHE A 146 -5.75 6.86 -3.44
C PHE A 146 -5.90 6.49 -1.96
N LEU A 147 -4.84 6.73 -1.17
CA LEU A 147 -4.86 6.61 0.30
C LEU A 147 -5.40 7.90 0.93
N HIS A 148 -6.28 7.76 1.92
CA HIS A 148 -6.81 8.93 2.62
C HIS A 148 -7.24 8.62 4.07
N ILE A 149 -7.04 9.61 4.96
CA ILE A 149 -7.39 9.56 6.38
C ILE A 149 -8.37 10.67 6.80
N LEU A 150 -8.58 11.64 5.92
CA LEU A 150 -9.48 12.77 6.14
C LEU A 150 -10.31 13.01 4.90
N ILE A 151 -11.52 13.52 5.07
CA ILE A 151 -12.42 13.90 3.99
C ILE A 151 -12.76 15.37 4.17
N ASP A 152 -12.54 16.14 3.13
CA ASP A 152 -12.89 17.56 3.04
C ASP A 152 -14.06 17.83 2.09
N ARG A 153 -14.59 16.77 1.45
CA ARG A 153 -15.68 16.77 0.46
C ARG A 153 -16.53 15.50 0.57
N SER A 154 -17.62 15.41 -0.19
CA SER A 154 -18.46 14.21 -0.19
C SER A 154 -17.75 13.00 -0.82
N TRP A 155 -18.16 11.80 -0.41
CA TRP A 155 -17.68 10.53 -1.01
C TRP A 155 -17.96 10.45 -2.50
N GLU A 156 -19.12 10.96 -2.93
CA GLU A 156 -19.53 10.97 -4.34
C GLU A 156 -18.56 11.81 -5.19
N GLU A 157 -18.21 13.02 -4.74
CA GLU A 157 -17.27 13.89 -5.44
C GLU A 157 -15.86 13.25 -5.49
N LEU A 158 -15.41 12.67 -4.36
CA LEU A 158 -14.10 12.02 -4.32
C LEU A 158 -14.06 10.82 -5.26
N ALA A 159 -15.05 9.92 -5.18
CA ALA A 159 -15.09 8.73 -6.01
C ALA A 159 -15.20 9.05 -7.51
N ALA A 160 -15.99 10.06 -7.86
CA ALA A 160 -16.14 10.53 -9.24
C ALA A 160 -14.79 11.02 -9.80
N ASP A 161 -14.06 11.86 -9.06
CA ASP A 161 -12.76 12.39 -9.50
C ASP A 161 -11.72 11.26 -9.62
N VAL A 162 -11.60 10.40 -8.60
CA VAL A 162 -10.66 9.28 -8.59
C VAL A 162 -10.89 8.33 -9.77
N ALA A 163 -12.17 8.02 -10.08
CA ALA A 163 -12.52 7.19 -11.21
C ALA A 163 -12.29 7.89 -12.56
N ALA A 164 -12.60 9.20 -12.65
CA ALA A 164 -12.41 9.99 -13.88
C ALA A 164 -10.93 10.08 -14.26
N ASP A 165 -10.01 10.15 -13.28
CA ASP A 165 -8.57 10.15 -13.47
C ASP A 165 -8.02 8.73 -13.76
N GLY A 166 -8.89 7.71 -13.77
CA GLY A 166 -8.56 6.33 -14.14
C GLY A 166 -7.90 5.50 -13.04
N HIS A 167 -7.96 5.97 -11.78
CA HIS A 167 -7.54 5.16 -10.64
C HIS A 167 -8.54 4.03 -10.39
N THR A 168 -8.11 2.96 -9.73
CA THR A 168 -8.90 1.72 -9.61
C THR A 168 -9.44 1.46 -8.20
N ALA A 169 -8.91 2.14 -7.19
CA ALA A 169 -9.30 1.89 -5.81
C ALA A 169 -9.19 3.12 -4.90
N LEU A 170 -9.96 3.08 -3.81
CA LEU A 170 -9.83 3.92 -2.64
C LEU A 170 -9.26 3.09 -1.49
N HIS A 171 -8.26 3.62 -0.79
CA HIS A 171 -7.66 3.03 0.39
C HIS A 171 -7.94 3.91 1.63
N PRO A 172 -9.16 3.85 2.20
CA PRO A 172 -9.54 4.64 3.36
C PRO A 172 -8.98 4.07 4.65
N TRP A 173 -8.67 4.98 5.61
CA TRP A 173 -8.56 4.59 7.01
C TRP A 173 -9.87 3.98 7.51
N ASP A 174 -9.80 2.93 8.34
CA ASP A 174 -10.95 2.17 8.85
C ASP A 174 -12.06 3.07 9.45
N GLY A 175 -11.68 4.09 10.22
CA GLY A 175 -12.66 5.00 10.82
C GLY A 175 -13.51 5.81 9.84
N LEU A 176 -13.20 5.79 8.54
CA LEU A 176 -13.93 6.50 7.49
C LEU A 176 -14.92 5.60 6.73
N VAL A 177 -14.88 4.27 6.96
CA VAL A 177 -15.64 3.32 6.14
C VAL A 177 -17.07 3.17 6.65
N ASP A 178 -18.00 3.61 5.81
CA ASP A 178 -19.45 3.54 6.02
C ASP A 178 -20.19 3.11 4.74
N GLU A 179 -21.51 2.99 4.83
CA GLU A 179 -22.38 2.65 3.68
C GLU A 179 -22.33 3.71 2.57
N ALA A 180 -22.11 4.99 2.91
CA ALA A 180 -22.05 6.08 1.94
C ALA A 180 -20.78 6.00 1.08
N LEU A 181 -19.62 5.72 1.69
CA LEU A 181 -18.39 5.45 0.96
C LEU A 181 -18.55 4.24 0.04
N MET A 182 -19.09 3.13 0.55
CA MET A 182 -19.25 1.91 -0.24
C MET A 182 -20.19 2.11 -1.43
N ALA A 183 -21.28 2.86 -1.23
CA ALA A 183 -22.21 3.21 -2.30
C ALA A 183 -21.55 4.08 -3.39
N ALA A 184 -20.82 5.12 -3.00
CA ALA A 184 -20.12 5.99 -3.92
C ALA A 184 -19.02 5.25 -4.70
N ALA A 185 -18.17 4.46 -4.03
CA ALA A 185 -17.15 3.66 -4.68
C ALA A 185 -17.74 2.67 -5.69
N SER A 186 -18.84 1.97 -5.31
CA SER A 186 -19.55 1.05 -6.19
C SER A 186 -20.15 1.74 -7.41
N ALA A 187 -20.75 2.93 -7.24
CA ALA A 187 -21.33 3.70 -8.35
C ALA A 187 -20.30 4.08 -9.42
N HIS A 188 -19.05 4.27 -9.01
CA HIS A 188 -17.93 4.64 -9.89
C HIS A 188 -16.99 3.47 -10.23
N GLY A 189 -17.31 2.23 -9.82
CA GLY A 189 -16.52 1.05 -10.14
C GLY A 189 -15.17 0.96 -9.44
N LEU A 190 -15.01 1.63 -8.30
CA LEU A 190 -13.79 1.63 -7.50
C LEU A 190 -13.81 0.50 -6.47
N GLU A 191 -12.66 -0.16 -6.30
CA GLU A 191 -12.43 -1.06 -5.18
C GLU A 191 -12.18 -0.27 -3.89
N VAL A 192 -12.52 -0.85 -2.72
CA VAL A 192 -12.23 -0.28 -1.40
C VAL A 192 -11.38 -1.26 -0.61
N ASN A 193 -10.14 -0.89 -0.29
CA ASN A 193 -9.23 -1.66 0.56
C ASN A 193 -8.94 -0.86 1.83
N VAL A 194 -9.35 -1.40 2.97
CA VAL A 194 -9.40 -0.69 4.26
C VAL A 194 -8.15 -0.96 5.07
N TRP A 195 -7.56 0.05 5.70
CA TRP A 195 -6.35 -0.03 6.54
C TRP A 195 -6.53 0.74 7.86
N THR A 196 -5.87 0.40 8.97
CA THR A 196 -5.33 -0.91 9.29
C THR A 196 -6.32 -1.59 10.25
N VAL A 197 -6.74 -2.80 9.96
CA VAL A 197 -7.82 -3.47 10.68
C VAL A 197 -7.29 -4.76 11.29
N ASP A 198 -7.16 -4.80 12.63
CA ASP A 198 -6.64 -5.97 13.36
C ASP A 198 -7.71 -6.64 14.23
N ASP A 199 -8.82 -5.95 14.51
CA ASP A 199 -9.93 -6.48 15.30
C ASP A 199 -10.84 -7.38 14.46
N PRO A 200 -11.04 -8.67 14.83
CA PRO A 200 -11.82 -9.63 14.04
C PRO A 200 -13.31 -9.28 13.93
N ASP A 201 -13.89 -8.64 14.95
CA ASP A 201 -15.30 -8.22 14.89
C ASP A 201 -15.46 -7.06 13.90
N ARG A 202 -14.47 -6.15 13.86
CA ARG A 202 -14.45 -5.08 12.86
C ARG A 202 -14.20 -5.61 11.45
N MET A 203 -13.31 -6.59 11.27
CA MET A 203 -13.12 -7.28 9.99
C MET A 203 -14.44 -7.86 9.47
N ALA A 204 -15.19 -8.57 10.32
CA ALA A 204 -16.50 -9.13 9.94
C ALA A 204 -17.53 -8.06 9.53
N GLN A 205 -17.56 -6.91 10.23
CA GLN A 205 -18.43 -5.78 9.87
C GLN A 205 -18.05 -5.20 8.49
N LEU A 206 -16.76 -5.01 8.21
CA LEU A 206 -16.28 -4.49 6.93
C LEU A 206 -16.56 -5.47 5.78
N VAL A 207 -16.39 -6.77 6.02
CA VAL A 207 -16.80 -7.81 5.06
C VAL A 207 -18.29 -7.71 4.75
N ALA A 208 -19.13 -7.54 5.76
CA ALA A 208 -20.57 -7.36 5.58
C ALA A 208 -20.95 -6.06 4.83
N LEU A 209 -20.14 -5.00 4.96
CA LEU A 209 -20.27 -3.76 4.17
C LEU A 209 -19.85 -3.94 2.70
N GLY A 210 -19.15 -5.04 2.37
CA GLY A 210 -18.73 -5.35 1.01
C GLY A 210 -17.40 -4.74 0.58
N VAL A 211 -16.46 -4.50 1.50
CA VAL A 211 -15.11 -4.06 1.16
C VAL A 211 -14.39 -5.09 0.27
N HIS A 212 -13.40 -4.66 -0.49
CA HIS A 212 -12.67 -5.50 -1.43
C HIS A 212 -11.37 -6.09 -0.83
N GLY A 213 -10.80 -5.41 0.18
CA GLY A 213 -9.60 -5.87 0.87
C GLY A 213 -9.53 -5.35 2.30
N LEU A 214 -8.92 -6.16 3.17
CA LEU A 214 -8.58 -5.84 4.55
C LEU A 214 -7.06 -5.78 4.68
N CYS A 215 -6.51 -4.60 4.90
CA CYS A 215 -5.10 -4.39 5.20
C CYS A 215 -4.90 -4.52 6.72
N THR A 216 -4.09 -5.50 7.15
CA THR A 216 -4.00 -5.94 8.54
C THR A 216 -2.59 -6.37 8.93
N ASN A 217 -2.23 -6.17 10.20
CA ASN A 217 -0.98 -6.69 10.79
C ASN A 217 -1.07 -8.19 11.15
N VAL A 218 -2.28 -8.76 11.17
CA VAL A 218 -2.59 -10.14 11.58
C VAL A 218 -3.29 -10.93 10.46
N PRO A 219 -2.57 -11.26 9.36
CA PRO A 219 -3.17 -11.87 8.17
C PRO A 219 -3.82 -13.23 8.44
N ASP A 220 -3.32 -14.02 9.38
CA ASP A 220 -3.90 -15.30 9.83
C ASP A 220 -5.27 -15.11 10.47
N VAL A 221 -5.46 -14.07 11.30
CA VAL A 221 -6.75 -13.72 11.90
C VAL A 221 -7.74 -13.30 10.81
N ALA A 222 -7.31 -12.44 9.87
CA ALA A 222 -8.16 -12.01 8.76
C ALA A 222 -8.59 -13.21 7.89
N ARG A 223 -7.67 -14.14 7.58
CA ARG A 223 -8.00 -15.36 6.85
C ARG A 223 -9.05 -16.20 7.58
N HIS A 224 -8.88 -16.37 8.90
CA HIS A 224 -9.87 -17.12 9.72
C HIS A 224 -11.26 -16.46 9.67
N VAL A 225 -11.35 -15.15 9.76
CA VAL A 225 -12.63 -14.41 9.66
C VAL A 225 -13.28 -14.62 8.29
N LEU A 226 -12.50 -14.55 7.21
CA LEU A 226 -13.02 -14.74 5.85
C LEU A 226 -13.48 -16.19 5.58
N ASP A 227 -12.79 -17.18 6.13
CA ASP A 227 -13.14 -18.60 5.97
C ASP A 227 -14.38 -18.99 6.78
N ALA A 228 -14.75 -18.19 7.80
CA ALA A 228 -15.94 -18.40 8.63
C ALA A 228 -17.18 -17.63 8.13
N SER A 229 -17.03 -16.74 7.14
CA SER A 229 -18.09 -15.88 6.57
C SER A 229 -18.69 -16.52 5.32
#